data_ef33247cabacede9c9cd4c2801c682be
#
_entry.id   ef33247cabacede9c9cd4c2801c682be
#
_cell.length_a   1.000
_cell.length_b   1.000
_cell.length_c   1.000
_cell.angle_alpha   90.00
_cell.angle_beta   90.00
_cell.angle_gamma   90.00
#
_symmetry.space_group_name_H-M   'P 1'
#
loop_
_entity.id
_entity.type
_entity.pdbx_description
1 polymer ?
#
loop_
_entity_poly.entity_id
_entity_poly.type
_entity_poly.pdbx_seq_one_letter_code
_entity_poly.pdbx_strand_id
1 'polypeptide(L)'
;MAIVLSPLHRRRLAAFRANRRGRLALRLFLALFVTCLFAELIANDRPLLLEYRGQWFLPVLRDYPETAFGGELPFPPDYRGRFMSERIARDGWALWPPIRFDARSINYARPAPAPPSAENWLGTDDQGRDVLARVIYGLRLSILFALGLTLASSLLGICAGAVQGYYGGWIDLFGQRFIEVWSGLPMLYLLIILASLVQPGVGWLLAIMLLFSWTSLVDVVRAEFLRGRHLEYVKAARTLGLGDAGMMFRHILPNAMVATLTFLPFLLCGAVTTLTALDFLGFGLPPGSPSLGELVGQGRDNLQAPWLGLTVFVVLATLLSLLVFIGEAVRDAFDPRT
;
A
#
# COMPACT_ATOMS: atom_id res chain seq x y z
N MET A 1 -23.72 -13.97 16.07
CA MET A 1 -22.78 -14.94 16.68
C MET A 1 -21.61 -14.13 17.24
N ALA A 2 -21.56 -13.85 18.55
CA ALA A 2 -20.46 -13.10 19.17
C ALA A 2 -19.21 -13.99 19.18
N ILE A 3 -18.15 -13.57 18.51
CA ILE A 3 -16.85 -14.26 18.54
C ILE A 3 -16.33 -14.15 19.97
N VAL A 4 -16.44 -15.22 20.75
CA VAL A 4 -15.88 -15.28 22.12
C VAL A 4 -14.36 -15.38 21.98
N LEU A 5 -13.68 -14.25 22.08
CA LEU A 5 -12.23 -14.19 22.09
C LEU A 5 -11.67 -14.99 23.29
N SER A 6 -10.65 -15.81 23.05
CA SER A 6 -9.96 -16.52 24.14
C SER A 6 -9.37 -15.53 25.16
N PRO A 7 -9.18 -15.93 26.44
CA PRO A 7 -8.61 -15.04 27.46
C PRO A 7 -7.27 -14.43 27.03
N LEU A 8 -6.44 -15.17 26.31
CA LEU A 8 -5.17 -14.71 25.80
C LEU A 8 -5.33 -13.57 24.77
N HIS A 9 -6.28 -13.72 23.84
CA HIS A 9 -6.54 -12.69 22.84
C HIS A 9 -7.12 -11.40 23.47
N ARG A 10 -7.94 -11.55 24.51
CA ARG A 10 -8.46 -10.41 25.28
C ARG A 10 -7.33 -9.65 25.99
N ARG A 11 -6.38 -10.36 26.60
CA ARG A 11 -5.21 -9.76 27.24
C ARG A 11 -4.35 -8.99 26.22
N ARG A 12 -4.01 -9.59 25.08
CA ARG A 12 -3.24 -8.95 24.00
C ARG A 12 -3.93 -7.68 23.48
N LEU A 13 -5.24 -7.77 23.24
CA LEU A 13 -6.02 -6.63 22.79
C LEU A 13 -6.06 -5.51 23.86
N ALA A 14 -6.16 -5.87 25.14
CA ALA A 14 -6.11 -4.93 26.24
C ALA A 14 -4.74 -4.24 26.34
N ALA A 15 -3.64 -4.98 26.20
CA ALA A 15 -2.27 -4.46 26.17
C ALA A 15 -2.07 -3.49 24.99
N PHE A 16 -2.50 -3.87 23.77
CA PHE A 16 -2.47 -2.95 22.63
C PHE A 16 -3.31 -1.69 22.88
N ARG A 17 -4.49 -1.84 23.47
CA ARG A 17 -5.36 -0.71 23.82
C ARG A 17 -4.78 0.17 24.93
N ALA A 18 -3.91 -0.34 25.79
CA ALA A 18 -3.21 0.46 26.80
C ALA A 18 -2.11 1.34 26.18
N ASN A 19 -1.48 0.90 25.08
CA ASN A 19 -0.47 1.68 24.37
C ASN A 19 -1.12 2.87 23.62
N ARG A 20 -1.01 4.08 24.20
CA ARG A 20 -1.63 5.31 23.64
C ARG A 20 -1.04 5.67 22.28
N ARG A 21 0.27 5.53 22.09
CA ARG A 21 0.97 5.88 20.84
C ARG A 21 0.53 4.96 19.69
N GLY A 22 0.54 3.65 19.91
CA GLY A 22 0.11 2.68 18.91
C GLY A 22 -1.36 2.83 18.51
N ARG A 23 -2.25 3.11 19.48
CA ARG A 23 -3.67 3.37 19.19
C ARG A 23 -3.88 4.63 18.36
N LEU A 24 -3.17 5.72 18.70
CA LEU A 24 -3.23 6.96 17.91
C LEU A 24 -2.70 6.73 16.50
N ALA A 25 -1.54 6.09 16.39
CA ALA A 25 -0.95 5.76 15.10
C ALA A 25 -1.87 4.90 14.23
N LEU A 26 -2.50 3.87 14.79
CA LEU A 26 -3.47 3.04 14.07
C LEU A 26 -4.69 3.86 13.60
N ARG A 27 -5.23 4.72 14.45
CA ARG A 27 -6.38 5.58 14.07
C ARG A 27 -6.01 6.54 12.94
N LEU A 28 -4.85 7.19 13.05
CA LEU A 28 -4.36 8.11 12.02
C LEU A 28 -4.06 7.38 10.71
N PHE A 29 -3.42 6.20 10.79
CA PHE A 29 -3.18 5.37 9.60
C PHE A 29 -4.48 4.94 8.92
N LEU A 30 -5.47 4.47 9.69
CA LEU A 30 -6.77 4.08 9.15
C LEU A 30 -7.52 5.28 8.57
N ALA A 31 -7.49 6.44 9.24
CA ALA A 31 -8.09 7.65 8.71
C ALA A 31 -7.43 8.06 7.38
N LEU A 32 -6.09 8.08 7.33
CA LEU A 32 -5.33 8.36 6.12
C LEU A 32 -5.67 7.36 5.00
N PHE A 33 -5.65 6.07 5.31
CA PHE A 33 -5.93 5.01 4.33
C PHE A 33 -7.36 5.09 3.79
N VAL A 34 -8.36 5.27 4.67
CA VAL A 34 -9.76 5.43 4.26
C VAL A 34 -9.93 6.69 3.40
N THR A 35 -9.32 7.81 3.80
CA THR A 35 -9.33 9.04 3.00
C THR A 35 -8.76 8.80 1.60
N CYS A 36 -7.60 8.13 1.51
CA CYS A 36 -6.99 7.80 0.22
C CYS A 36 -7.80 6.77 -0.59
N LEU A 37 -8.52 5.86 0.08
CA LEU A 37 -9.35 4.86 -0.60
C LEU A 37 -10.50 5.53 -1.38
N PHE A 38 -11.04 6.61 -0.83
CA PHE A 38 -12.08 7.43 -1.47
C PHE A 38 -11.50 8.66 -2.18
N ALA A 39 -10.33 8.52 -2.81
CA ALA A 39 -9.62 9.60 -3.51
C ALA A 39 -10.51 10.34 -4.52
N GLU A 40 -11.35 9.60 -5.27
CA GLU A 40 -12.25 10.15 -6.28
C GLU A 40 -13.30 11.12 -5.72
N LEU A 41 -13.66 10.99 -4.43
CA LEU A 41 -14.60 11.92 -3.78
C LEU A 41 -13.91 13.20 -3.29
N ILE A 42 -12.57 13.18 -3.18
CA ILE A 42 -11.76 14.28 -2.62
C ILE A 42 -11.04 15.05 -3.71
N ALA A 43 -10.48 14.33 -4.68
CA ALA A 43 -9.66 14.87 -5.76
C ALA A 43 -10.09 14.24 -7.09
N ASN A 44 -10.84 15.00 -7.90
CA ASN A 44 -11.34 14.54 -9.19
C ASN A 44 -11.61 15.75 -10.09
N ASP A 45 -11.42 15.59 -11.38
CA ASP A 45 -11.74 16.58 -12.41
C ASP A 45 -13.20 16.53 -12.86
N ARG A 46 -14.01 15.62 -12.28
CA ARG A 46 -15.43 15.42 -12.55
C ARG A 46 -16.26 15.83 -11.33
N PRO A 47 -17.44 16.44 -11.53
CA PRO A 47 -18.34 16.71 -10.42
C PRO A 47 -18.85 15.41 -9.78
N LEU A 48 -19.02 15.43 -8.47
CA LEU A 48 -19.59 14.32 -7.69
C LEU A 48 -21.07 14.12 -8.07
N LEU A 49 -21.78 15.23 -8.25
CA LEU A 49 -23.17 15.27 -8.62
C LEU A 49 -23.39 16.44 -9.56
N LEU A 50 -24.09 16.22 -10.64
CA LEU A 50 -24.46 17.25 -11.63
C LEU A 50 -25.96 17.18 -11.87
N GLU A 51 -26.65 18.29 -11.67
CA GLU A 51 -28.01 18.48 -12.16
C GLU A 51 -27.93 19.35 -13.43
N TYR A 52 -28.55 18.86 -14.52
CA TYR A 52 -28.58 19.56 -15.78
C TYR A 52 -29.96 19.37 -16.41
N ARG A 53 -30.69 20.48 -16.62
CA ARG A 53 -32.05 20.51 -17.20
C ARG A 53 -33.05 19.58 -16.47
N GLY A 54 -33.01 19.53 -15.13
CA GLY A 54 -33.88 18.68 -14.32
C GLY A 54 -33.49 17.20 -14.29
N GLN A 55 -32.38 16.81 -14.90
CA GLN A 55 -31.85 15.44 -14.85
C GLN A 55 -30.60 15.38 -13.96
N TRP A 56 -30.50 14.28 -13.23
CA TRP A 56 -29.38 14.04 -12.32
C TRP A 56 -28.34 13.12 -12.94
N PHE A 57 -27.09 13.52 -12.86
CA PHE A 57 -25.93 12.78 -13.36
C PHE A 57 -24.91 12.59 -12.24
N LEU A 58 -24.21 11.45 -12.27
CA LEU A 58 -23.13 11.08 -11.34
C LEU A 58 -21.84 10.86 -12.14
N PRO A 59 -21.16 11.92 -12.61
CA PRO A 59 -19.99 11.79 -13.49
C PRO A 59 -18.81 11.07 -12.83
N VAL A 60 -18.70 11.11 -11.49
CA VAL A 60 -17.69 10.38 -10.73
C VAL A 60 -17.83 8.85 -10.84
N LEU A 61 -19.06 8.33 -11.04
CA LEU A 61 -19.33 6.90 -11.09
C LEU A 61 -19.54 6.36 -12.51
N ARG A 62 -20.01 7.22 -13.43
CA ARG A 62 -20.38 6.81 -14.78
C ARG A 62 -19.93 7.84 -15.80
N ASP A 63 -19.40 7.35 -16.91
CA ASP A 63 -19.11 8.18 -18.07
C ASP A 63 -20.37 8.54 -18.83
N TYR A 64 -20.56 9.83 -19.09
CA TYR A 64 -21.63 10.36 -19.92
C TYR A 64 -21.03 11.04 -21.15
N PRO A 65 -21.54 10.76 -22.36
CA PRO A 65 -21.03 11.41 -23.54
C PRO A 65 -21.42 12.89 -23.55
N GLU A 66 -20.65 13.73 -24.24
CA GLU A 66 -20.91 15.16 -24.37
C GLU A 66 -22.28 15.44 -25.01
N THR A 67 -22.77 14.51 -25.86
CA THR A 67 -24.10 14.56 -26.48
C THR A 67 -25.23 14.61 -25.45
N ALA A 68 -25.08 14.02 -24.25
CA ALA A 68 -26.05 14.10 -23.16
C ALA A 68 -26.22 15.55 -22.64
N PHE A 69 -25.23 16.39 -22.87
CA PHE A 69 -25.18 17.82 -22.48
C PHE A 69 -25.38 18.76 -23.69
N GLY A 70 -25.80 18.20 -24.86
CA GLY A 70 -26.05 18.98 -26.05
C GLY A 70 -24.79 19.34 -26.84
N GLY A 71 -23.70 18.58 -26.68
CA GLY A 71 -22.52 18.64 -27.52
C GLY A 71 -22.58 17.66 -28.67
N GLU A 72 -21.47 17.50 -29.40
CA GLU A 72 -21.39 16.69 -30.62
C GLU A 72 -20.56 15.40 -30.41
N LEU A 73 -19.74 15.33 -29.36
CA LEU A 73 -18.78 14.25 -29.14
C LEU A 73 -19.39 13.06 -28.42
N PRO A 74 -19.10 11.81 -28.87
CA PRO A 74 -19.52 10.59 -28.20
C PRO A 74 -18.68 10.23 -26.97
N PHE A 75 -17.72 11.09 -26.57
CA PHE A 75 -16.81 10.92 -25.42
C PHE A 75 -17.25 11.79 -24.24
N PRO A 76 -16.80 11.45 -23.01
CA PRO A 76 -17.02 12.31 -21.84
C PRO A 76 -16.44 13.71 -22.07
N PRO A 77 -17.20 14.78 -21.73
CA PRO A 77 -16.71 16.14 -21.85
C PRO A 77 -15.63 16.45 -20.81
N ASP A 78 -14.83 17.47 -21.08
CA ASP A 78 -14.07 18.14 -20.02
C ASP A 78 -15.04 18.98 -19.17
N TYR A 79 -15.41 18.47 -17.99
CA TYR A 79 -16.34 19.15 -17.09
C TYR A 79 -15.83 20.51 -16.58
N ARG A 80 -14.50 20.72 -16.59
CA ARG A 80 -13.85 21.98 -16.22
C ARG A 80 -13.71 22.94 -17.40
N GLY A 81 -13.84 22.40 -18.60
CA GLY A 81 -13.74 23.16 -19.85
C GLY A 81 -14.84 24.21 -19.99
N ARG A 82 -14.58 25.22 -20.81
CA ARG A 82 -15.48 26.35 -21.05
C ARG A 82 -16.87 25.89 -21.50
N PHE A 83 -16.94 24.89 -22.38
CA PHE A 83 -18.16 24.30 -22.89
C PHE A 83 -19.11 23.82 -21.78
N MET A 84 -18.62 23.04 -20.83
CA MET A 84 -19.42 22.51 -19.72
C MET A 84 -19.70 23.55 -18.65
N SER A 85 -18.73 24.39 -18.31
CA SER A 85 -18.86 25.41 -17.28
C SER A 85 -19.95 26.43 -17.63
N GLU A 86 -20.04 26.88 -18.89
CA GLU A 86 -21.08 27.77 -19.37
C GLU A 86 -22.49 27.13 -19.31
N ARG A 87 -22.59 25.85 -19.67
CA ARG A 87 -23.86 25.09 -19.64
C ARG A 87 -24.34 24.80 -18.23
N ILE A 88 -23.45 24.39 -17.36
CA ILE A 88 -23.76 24.15 -15.93
C ILE A 88 -24.23 25.45 -15.29
N ALA A 89 -23.55 26.58 -15.56
CA ALA A 89 -23.93 27.88 -15.02
C ALA A 89 -25.30 28.39 -15.52
N ARG A 90 -25.69 28.02 -16.76
CA ARG A 90 -26.94 28.44 -17.36
C ARG A 90 -28.12 27.55 -17.04
N ASP A 91 -27.94 26.23 -17.13
CA ASP A 91 -29.03 25.26 -17.17
C ASP A 91 -28.99 24.23 -16.01
N GLY A 92 -28.11 24.43 -14.99
CA GLY A 92 -27.95 23.47 -13.89
C GLY A 92 -27.00 23.92 -12.77
N TRP A 93 -26.59 22.97 -11.97
CA TRP A 93 -25.55 23.15 -10.94
C TRP A 93 -24.74 21.87 -10.74
N ALA A 94 -23.54 22.00 -10.17
CA ALA A 94 -22.65 20.86 -9.92
C ALA A 94 -22.04 20.92 -8.53
N LEU A 95 -22.05 19.77 -7.85
CA LEU A 95 -21.28 19.55 -6.61
C LEU A 95 -19.90 19.03 -6.97
N TRP A 96 -18.89 19.83 -6.73
CA TRP A 96 -17.50 19.46 -6.99
C TRP A 96 -16.81 18.86 -5.78
N PRO A 97 -15.82 17.97 -5.99
CA PRO A 97 -14.91 17.61 -4.92
C PRO A 97 -14.09 18.82 -4.46
N PRO A 98 -13.52 18.78 -3.23
CA PRO A 98 -12.66 19.86 -2.70
C PRO A 98 -11.48 20.21 -3.62
N ILE A 99 -10.87 19.20 -4.24
CA ILE A 99 -9.78 19.34 -5.21
C ILE A 99 -10.34 18.97 -6.58
N ARG A 100 -10.42 19.98 -7.48
CA ARG A 100 -11.00 19.82 -8.82
C ARG A 100 -10.00 19.30 -9.86
N PHE A 101 -9.07 18.44 -9.42
CA PHE A 101 -8.05 17.81 -10.24
C PHE A 101 -7.95 16.34 -9.83
N ASP A 102 -7.82 15.45 -10.79
CA ASP A 102 -7.40 14.09 -10.52
C ASP A 102 -5.86 13.97 -10.52
N ALA A 103 -5.34 12.77 -10.37
CA ALA A 103 -3.89 12.56 -10.37
C ALA A 103 -3.21 12.77 -11.74
N ARG A 104 -3.98 12.95 -12.82
CA ARG A 104 -3.51 13.06 -14.21
C ARG A 104 -3.90 14.39 -14.83
N SER A 105 -4.88 15.09 -14.29
CA SER A 105 -5.36 16.37 -14.81
C SER A 105 -4.27 17.43 -14.77
N ILE A 106 -3.99 18.05 -15.91
CA ILE A 106 -2.99 19.10 -16.06
C ILE A 106 -3.67 20.46 -15.89
N ASN A 107 -3.05 21.34 -15.12
CA ASN A 107 -3.44 22.75 -15.03
C ASN A 107 -2.63 23.58 -16.02
N TYR A 108 -3.25 23.94 -17.13
CA TYR A 108 -2.61 24.76 -18.17
C TYR A 108 -2.63 26.25 -17.89
N ALA A 109 -3.26 26.70 -16.80
CA ALA A 109 -3.38 28.13 -16.48
C ALA A 109 -2.05 28.76 -16.02
N ARG A 110 -1.06 27.94 -15.64
CA ARG A 110 0.23 28.38 -15.13
C ARG A 110 1.37 27.54 -15.71
N PRO A 111 2.55 28.11 -15.91
CA PRO A 111 3.72 27.34 -16.30
C PRO A 111 4.11 26.36 -15.17
N ALA A 112 4.43 25.14 -15.54
CA ALA A 112 4.82 24.07 -14.59
C ALA A 112 6.36 24.09 -14.36
N PRO A 113 6.82 23.78 -13.14
CA PRO A 113 6.07 23.57 -11.91
C PRO A 113 5.62 24.89 -11.27
N ALA A 114 4.35 24.98 -10.84
CA ALA A 114 3.78 26.16 -10.22
C ALA A 114 3.72 26.05 -8.68
N PRO A 115 4.01 27.12 -7.92
CA PRO A 115 3.97 27.11 -6.46
C PRO A 115 2.54 26.92 -5.93
N PRO A 116 2.39 26.59 -4.63
CA PRO A 116 1.09 26.49 -3.96
C PRO A 116 0.19 27.71 -4.23
N SER A 117 -1.09 27.42 -4.46
CA SER A 117 -2.11 28.44 -4.81
C SER A 117 -3.49 28.03 -4.30
N ALA A 118 -4.50 28.91 -4.44
CA ALA A 118 -5.87 28.59 -4.05
C ALA A 118 -6.48 27.42 -4.84
N GLU A 119 -6.03 27.20 -6.09
CA GLU A 119 -6.49 26.10 -6.93
C GLU A 119 -5.67 24.82 -6.68
N ASN A 120 -4.35 24.94 -6.53
CA ASN A 120 -3.43 23.84 -6.28
C ASN A 120 -2.76 24.07 -4.92
N TRP A 121 -3.33 23.50 -3.85
CA TRP A 121 -2.95 23.80 -2.46
C TRP A 121 -1.50 23.45 -2.13
N LEU A 122 -0.95 22.39 -2.74
CA LEU A 122 0.46 22.01 -2.62
C LEU A 122 1.27 22.29 -3.90
N GLY A 123 0.74 23.17 -4.78
CA GLY A 123 1.36 23.47 -6.05
C GLY A 123 1.13 22.40 -7.11
N THR A 124 1.83 22.55 -8.24
CA THR A 124 1.82 21.57 -9.33
C THR A 124 3.18 20.91 -9.48
N ASP A 125 3.17 19.73 -10.08
CA ASP A 125 4.38 19.02 -10.48
C ASP A 125 4.99 19.58 -11.78
N ASP A 126 6.05 18.96 -12.28
CA ASP A 126 6.77 19.37 -13.49
C ASP A 126 5.94 19.29 -14.78
N GLN A 127 4.82 18.53 -14.75
CA GLN A 127 3.87 18.41 -15.87
C GLN A 127 2.61 19.27 -15.66
N GLY A 128 2.52 20.04 -14.57
CA GLY A 128 1.35 20.87 -14.26
C GLY A 128 0.22 20.09 -13.56
N ARG A 129 0.46 18.87 -13.05
CA ARG A 129 -0.54 18.10 -12.32
C ARG A 129 -0.57 18.51 -10.85
N ASP A 130 -1.73 18.43 -10.22
CA ASP A 130 -1.90 18.80 -8.81
C ASP A 130 -1.16 17.85 -7.86
N VAL A 131 -0.24 18.40 -7.05
CA VAL A 131 0.60 17.62 -6.13
C VAL A 131 -0.23 16.94 -5.05
N LEU A 132 -1.27 17.61 -4.50
CA LEU A 132 -2.09 17.02 -3.44
C LEU A 132 -2.94 15.86 -3.97
N ALA A 133 -3.53 16.01 -5.15
CA ALA A 133 -4.22 14.90 -5.83
C ALA A 133 -3.27 13.72 -6.04
N ARG A 134 -2.07 13.96 -6.59
CA ARG A 134 -1.06 12.92 -6.80
C ARG A 134 -0.63 12.22 -5.52
N VAL A 135 -0.50 12.95 -4.42
CA VAL A 135 -0.18 12.38 -3.09
C VAL A 135 -1.30 11.47 -2.61
N ILE A 136 -2.57 11.88 -2.70
CA ILE A 136 -3.72 11.07 -2.25
C ILE A 136 -3.80 9.76 -3.04
N TYR A 137 -3.74 9.83 -4.37
CA TYR A 137 -3.76 8.65 -5.23
C TYR A 137 -2.49 7.80 -5.10
N GLY A 138 -1.32 8.43 -4.94
CA GLY A 138 -0.04 7.76 -4.73
C GLY A 138 0.02 7.01 -3.40
N LEU A 139 -0.49 7.59 -2.32
CA LEU A 139 -0.64 6.92 -1.02
C LEU A 139 -1.54 5.69 -1.13
N ARG A 140 -2.72 5.82 -1.78
CA ARG A 140 -3.62 4.69 -2.02
C ARG A 140 -2.91 3.55 -2.72
N LEU A 141 -2.23 3.86 -3.82
CA LEU A 141 -1.52 2.87 -4.61
C LEU A 141 -0.39 2.22 -3.79
N SER A 142 0.42 3.02 -3.11
CA SER A 142 1.54 2.52 -2.30
C SER A 142 1.07 1.63 -1.15
N ILE A 143 0.00 2.01 -0.43
CA ILE A 143 -0.53 1.21 0.69
C ILE A 143 -1.15 -0.09 0.17
N LEU A 144 -1.98 -0.05 -0.87
CA LEU A 144 -2.60 -1.25 -1.45
C LEU A 144 -1.56 -2.21 -2.01
N PHE A 145 -0.57 -1.68 -2.72
CA PHE A 145 0.55 -2.47 -3.23
C PHE A 145 1.34 -3.14 -2.09
N ALA A 146 1.72 -2.35 -1.07
CA ALA A 146 2.44 -2.87 0.08
C ALA A 146 1.65 -3.92 0.86
N LEU A 147 0.34 -3.72 1.04
CA LEU A 147 -0.55 -4.72 1.64
C LEU A 147 -0.58 -6.01 0.81
N GLY A 148 -0.79 -5.90 -0.50
CA GLY A 148 -0.79 -7.06 -1.40
C GLY A 148 0.53 -7.82 -1.36
N LEU A 149 1.66 -7.11 -1.47
CA LEU A 149 3.00 -7.69 -1.39
C LEU A 149 3.25 -8.35 -0.03
N THR A 150 2.94 -7.66 1.07
CA THR A 150 3.14 -8.18 2.42
C THR A 150 2.30 -9.44 2.67
N LEU A 151 1.04 -9.46 2.26
CA LEU A 151 0.18 -10.62 2.40
C LEU A 151 0.71 -11.82 1.59
N ALA A 152 1.02 -11.61 0.32
CA ALA A 152 1.51 -12.67 -0.56
C ALA A 152 2.89 -13.20 -0.11
N SER A 153 3.84 -12.30 0.20
CA SER A 153 5.17 -12.67 0.68
C SER A 153 5.12 -13.37 2.05
N SER A 154 4.24 -12.92 2.95
CA SER A 154 4.05 -13.57 4.24
C SER A 154 3.51 -14.98 4.09
N LEU A 155 2.53 -15.20 3.20
CA LEU A 155 2.00 -16.54 2.96
C LEU A 155 3.10 -17.50 2.47
N LEU A 156 3.89 -17.09 1.48
CA LEU A 156 5.01 -17.88 0.96
C LEU A 156 6.09 -18.12 2.01
N GLY A 157 6.48 -17.07 2.74
CA GLY A 157 7.48 -17.15 3.80
C GLY A 157 7.06 -18.05 4.97
N ILE A 158 5.78 -17.98 5.38
CA ILE A 158 5.23 -18.86 6.41
C ILE A 158 5.25 -20.30 5.92
N CYS A 159 4.79 -20.60 4.71
CA CYS A 159 4.80 -21.95 4.16
C CYS A 159 6.22 -22.52 4.09
N ALA A 160 7.16 -21.78 3.51
CA ALA A 160 8.55 -22.20 3.37
C ALA A 160 9.23 -22.40 4.73
N GLY A 161 9.10 -21.42 5.64
CA GLY A 161 9.66 -21.50 6.99
C GLY A 161 9.07 -22.61 7.83
N ALA A 162 7.75 -22.85 7.73
CA ALA A 162 7.07 -23.94 8.41
C ALA A 162 7.58 -25.32 7.95
N VAL A 163 7.72 -25.52 6.63
CA VAL A 163 8.23 -26.78 6.06
C VAL A 163 9.68 -27.03 6.48
N GLN A 164 10.55 -26.03 6.33
CA GLN A 164 11.95 -26.13 6.72
C GLN A 164 12.09 -26.40 8.23
N GLY A 165 11.41 -25.61 9.06
CA GLY A 165 11.49 -25.74 10.52
C GLY A 165 10.89 -27.01 11.07
N TYR A 166 9.79 -27.52 10.47
CA TYR A 166 9.14 -28.75 10.93
C TYR A 166 9.92 -29.99 10.58
N TYR A 167 10.27 -30.20 9.32
CA TYR A 167 10.99 -31.40 8.89
C TYR A 167 12.47 -31.34 9.28
N GLY A 168 13.13 -30.19 9.15
CA GLY A 168 14.55 -30.06 9.46
C GLY A 168 15.45 -30.86 8.53
N GLY A 169 16.65 -31.23 9.02
CA GLY A 169 17.58 -32.08 8.29
C GLY A 169 17.92 -31.57 6.88
N TRP A 170 17.83 -32.42 5.87
CA TRP A 170 18.13 -32.08 4.49
C TRP A 170 17.20 -31.03 3.89
N ILE A 171 15.90 -31.06 4.21
CA ILE A 171 14.92 -30.07 3.72
C ILE A 171 15.31 -28.67 4.21
N ASP A 172 15.67 -28.56 5.45
CA ASP A 172 16.15 -27.32 6.04
C ASP A 172 17.48 -26.85 5.44
N LEU A 173 18.44 -27.76 5.33
CA LEU A 173 19.77 -27.44 4.77
C LEU A 173 19.65 -26.92 3.33
N PHE A 174 18.95 -27.65 2.44
CA PHE A 174 18.79 -27.22 1.05
C PHE A 174 17.96 -25.96 0.93
N GLY A 175 16.90 -25.83 1.74
CA GLY A 175 16.08 -24.64 1.77
C GLY A 175 16.87 -23.38 2.15
N GLN A 176 17.72 -23.48 3.19
CA GLN A 176 18.59 -22.35 3.60
C GLN A 176 19.65 -22.04 2.54
N ARG A 177 20.29 -23.05 1.92
CA ARG A 177 21.25 -22.82 0.83
C ARG A 177 20.62 -22.16 -0.37
N PHE A 178 19.39 -22.57 -0.71
CA PHE A 178 18.63 -21.91 -1.78
C PHE A 178 18.38 -20.43 -1.45
N ILE A 179 17.89 -20.13 -0.23
CA ILE A 179 17.64 -18.76 0.21
C ILE A 179 18.90 -17.92 0.23
N GLU A 180 20.03 -18.44 0.70
CA GLU A 180 21.33 -17.75 0.71
C GLU A 180 21.74 -17.33 -0.72
N VAL A 181 21.70 -18.27 -1.68
CA VAL A 181 22.00 -17.98 -3.08
C VAL A 181 21.01 -16.99 -3.68
N TRP A 182 19.72 -17.20 -3.43
CA TRP A 182 18.65 -16.36 -3.95
C TRP A 182 18.72 -14.92 -3.45
N SER A 183 18.93 -14.74 -2.15
CA SER A 183 19.08 -13.42 -1.52
C SER A 183 20.38 -12.70 -1.89
N GLY A 184 21.37 -13.44 -2.40
CA GLY A 184 22.62 -12.89 -2.95
C GLY A 184 22.44 -12.26 -4.34
N LEU A 185 21.33 -12.49 -5.01
CA LEU A 185 21.03 -11.88 -6.31
C LEU A 185 20.72 -10.39 -6.15
N PRO A 186 21.37 -9.48 -6.88
CA PRO A 186 21.10 -8.06 -6.76
C PRO A 186 19.77 -7.70 -7.45
N MET A 187 18.72 -7.51 -6.64
CA MET A 187 17.35 -7.27 -7.09
C MET A 187 17.24 -6.16 -8.16
N LEU A 188 17.97 -5.06 -7.99
CA LEU A 188 17.93 -3.93 -8.94
C LEU A 188 18.37 -4.33 -10.34
N TYR A 189 19.46 -5.10 -10.47
CA TYR A 189 19.94 -5.53 -11.79
C TYR A 189 18.93 -6.46 -12.47
N LEU A 190 18.30 -7.35 -11.71
CA LEU A 190 17.25 -8.23 -12.24
C LEU A 190 16.03 -7.43 -12.68
N LEU A 191 15.64 -6.40 -11.92
CA LEU A 191 14.55 -5.50 -12.31
C LEU A 191 14.86 -4.77 -13.61
N ILE A 192 16.08 -4.23 -13.78
CA ILE A 192 16.50 -3.56 -15.01
C ILE A 192 16.40 -4.50 -16.22
N ILE A 193 16.92 -5.72 -16.08
CA ILE A 193 16.88 -6.73 -17.14
C ILE A 193 15.43 -7.10 -17.46
N LEU A 194 14.61 -7.36 -16.45
CA LEU A 194 13.22 -7.77 -16.64
C LEU A 194 12.34 -6.62 -17.16
N ALA A 195 12.57 -5.39 -16.73
CA ALA A 195 11.87 -4.21 -17.23
C ALA A 195 12.15 -3.93 -18.72
N SER A 196 13.29 -4.37 -19.23
CA SER A 196 13.59 -4.27 -20.67
C SER A 196 12.82 -5.30 -21.53
N LEU A 197 12.34 -6.37 -20.92
CA LEU A 197 11.65 -7.47 -21.61
C LEU A 197 10.12 -7.37 -21.54
N VAL A 198 9.58 -6.73 -20.49
CA VAL A 198 8.14 -6.67 -20.20
C VAL A 198 7.72 -5.24 -19.93
N GLN A 199 6.56 -4.84 -20.45
CA GLN A 199 6.00 -3.53 -20.17
C GLN A 199 5.72 -3.36 -18.67
N PRO A 200 6.19 -2.27 -18.04
CA PRO A 200 5.95 -2.02 -16.62
C PRO A 200 4.45 -1.99 -16.28
N GLY A 201 4.10 -2.63 -15.17
CA GLY A 201 2.73 -2.63 -14.66
C GLY A 201 2.71 -2.99 -13.18
N VAL A 202 1.66 -2.59 -12.47
CA VAL A 202 1.50 -2.83 -11.02
C VAL A 202 1.62 -4.32 -10.68
N GLY A 203 0.93 -5.18 -11.44
CA GLY A 203 0.95 -6.64 -11.23
C GLY A 203 2.32 -7.27 -11.50
N TRP A 204 3.00 -6.82 -12.55
CA TRP A 204 4.36 -7.27 -12.89
C TRP A 204 5.37 -6.88 -11.80
N LEU A 205 5.33 -5.62 -11.37
CA LEU A 205 6.19 -5.13 -10.29
C LEU A 205 5.94 -5.91 -8.98
N LEU A 206 4.67 -6.17 -8.66
CA LEU A 206 4.31 -6.96 -7.49
C LEU A 206 4.87 -8.39 -7.60
N ALA A 207 4.77 -9.03 -8.77
CA ALA A 207 5.30 -10.38 -8.99
C ALA A 207 6.82 -10.43 -8.82
N ILE A 208 7.57 -9.47 -9.38
CA ILE A 208 9.02 -9.42 -9.22
C ILE A 208 9.41 -9.15 -7.76
N MET A 209 8.78 -8.18 -7.10
CA MET A 209 9.06 -7.90 -5.69
C MET A 209 8.72 -9.10 -4.81
N LEU A 210 7.67 -9.86 -5.14
CA LEU A 210 7.29 -11.08 -4.42
C LEU A 210 8.37 -12.16 -4.49
N LEU A 211 9.07 -12.29 -5.63
CA LEU A 211 10.17 -13.25 -5.78
C LEU A 211 11.29 -13.07 -4.76
N PHE A 212 11.47 -11.85 -4.23
CA PHE A 212 12.52 -11.56 -3.24
C PHE A 212 11.97 -11.38 -1.82
N SER A 213 10.78 -10.79 -1.68
CA SER A 213 10.24 -10.38 -0.37
C SER A 213 9.83 -11.55 0.53
N TRP A 214 9.48 -12.73 -0.04
CA TRP A 214 9.00 -13.89 0.72
C TRP A 214 10.07 -14.46 1.68
N THR A 215 11.36 -14.29 1.36
CA THR A 215 12.47 -14.81 2.17
C THR A 215 12.55 -14.14 3.54
N SER A 216 12.07 -12.89 3.66
CA SER A 216 12.16 -12.08 4.88
C SER A 216 11.51 -12.70 6.12
N LEU A 217 10.46 -13.51 5.94
CA LEU A 217 9.76 -14.19 7.05
C LEU A 217 10.19 -15.62 7.28
N VAL A 218 10.92 -16.22 6.35
CA VAL A 218 11.27 -17.63 6.43
C VAL A 218 12.03 -17.96 7.69
N ASP A 219 13.07 -17.19 8.02
CA ASP A 219 13.92 -17.45 9.17
C ASP A 219 13.17 -17.32 10.49
N VAL A 220 12.28 -16.34 10.60
CA VAL A 220 11.44 -16.13 11.81
C VAL A 220 10.51 -17.31 12.03
N VAL A 221 9.79 -17.72 10.99
CA VAL A 221 8.84 -18.82 11.08
C VAL A 221 9.57 -20.15 11.27
N ARG A 222 10.67 -20.36 10.55
CA ARG A 222 11.52 -21.53 10.69
C ARG A 222 12.01 -21.70 12.12
N ALA A 223 12.52 -20.65 12.75
CA ALA A 223 13.00 -20.68 14.13
C ALA A 223 11.87 -21.08 15.11
N GLU A 224 10.67 -20.55 14.93
CA GLU A 224 9.52 -20.91 15.77
C GLU A 224 9.08 -22.38 15.55
N PHE A 225 9.14 -22.88 14.32
CA PHE A 225 8.82 -24.28 14.05
C PHE A 225 9.90 -25.24 14.55
N LEU A 226 11.18 -24.90 14.42
CA LEU A 226 12.29 -25.67 15.00
C LEU A 226 12.14 -25.78 16.52
N ARG A 227 11.81 -24.68 17.20
CA ARG A 227 11.54 -24.67 18.64
C ARG A 227 10.27 -25.44 18.96
N GLY A 228 9.19 -25.19 18.23
CA GLY A 228 7.86 -25.71 18.49
C GLY A 228 7.76 -27.24 18.41
N ARG A 229 8.44 -27.86 17.44
CA ARG A 229 8.41 -29.31 17.24
C ARG A 229 8.98 -30.13 18.40
N HIS A 230 9.80 -29.51 19.26
CA HIS A 230 10.41 -30.14 20.42
C HIS A 230 9.61 -29.97 21.72
N LEU A 231 8.52 -29.19 21.70
CA LEU A 231 7.69 -28.94 22.88
C LEU A 231 6.91 -30.19 23.28
N GLU A 232 6.76 -30.41 24.59
CA GLU A 232 6.16 -31.63 25.15
C GLU A 232 4.71 -31.90 24.68
N TYR A 233 3.90 -30.83 24.53
CA TYR A 233 2.52 -31.00 24.05
C TYR A 233 2.47 -31.39 22.54
N VAL A 234 3.48 -31.06 21.74
CA VAL A 234 3.60 -31.52 20.34
C VAL A 234 4.01 -32.99 20.29
N LYS A 235 4.98 -33.37 21.14
CA LYS A 235 5.39 -34.77 21.27
C LYS A 235 4.22 -35.66 21.74
N ALA A 236 3.44 -35.19 22.73
CA ALA A 236 2.25 -35.88 23.21
C ALA A 236 1.19 -36.02 22.10
N ALA A 237 0.94 -34.98 21.29
CA ALA A 237 0.03 -35.07 20.16
C ALA A 237 0.49 -36.09 19.11
N ARG A 238 1.81 -36.23 18.90
CA ARG A 238 2.39 -37.23 18.00
C ARG A 238 2.17 -38.65 18.51
N THR A 239 2.34 -38.91 19.84
CA THR A 239 2.09 -40.21 20.43
C THR A 239 0.61 -40.61 20.39
N LEU A 240 -0.29 -39.64 20.35
CA LEU A 240 -1.73 -39.85 20.14
C LEU A 240 -2.11 -40.07 18.66
N GLY A 241 -1.13 -40.17 17.75
CA GLY A 241 -1.36 -40.49 16.35
C GLY A 241 -1.73 -39.29 15.44
N LEU A 242 -1.55 -38.04 15.91
CA LEU A 242 -1.81 -36.89 15.06
C LEU A 242 -0.79 -36.81 13.92
N GLY A 243 -1.26 -36.69 12.68
CA GLY A 243 -0.41 -36.59 11.50
C GLY A 243 0.31 -35.22 11.40
N ASP A 244 1.36 -35.15 10.59
CA ASP A 244 2.25 -34.00 10.47
C ASP A 244 1.51 -32.70 10.12
N ALA A 245 0.58 -32.72 9.17
CA ALA A 245 -0.23 -31.55 8.82
C ALA A 245 -1.03 -31.03 10.05
N GLY A 246 -1.65 -31.94 10.80
CA GLY A 246 -2.37 -31.59 12.03
C GLY A 246 -1.46 -30.96 13.09
N MET A 247 -0.24 -31.48 13.26
CA MET A 247 0.75 -30.89 14.16
C MET A 247 1.21 -29.51 13.71
N MET A 248 1.50 -29.35 12.42
CA MET A 248 1.93 -28.06 11.87
C MET A 248 0.85 -27.01 12.02
N PHE A 249 -0.37 -27.25 11.50
CA PHE A 249 -1.42 -26.24 11.42
C PHE A 249 -2.17 -26.01 12.74
N ARG A 250 -2.35 -27.04 13.56
CA ARG A 250 -3.18 -26.95 14.78
C ARG A 250 -2.36 -26.64 16.04
N HIS A 251 -1.11 -27.07 16.10
CA HIS A 251 -0.31 -26.98 17.32
C HIS A 251 0.86 -25.99 17.21
N ILE A 252 1.60 -25.96 16.09
CA ILE A 252 2.80 -25.12 15.97
C ILE A 252 2.49 -23.77 15.35
N LEU A 253 1.80 -23.74 14.19
CA LEU A 253 1.51 -22.53 13.45
C LEU A 253 0.81 -21.44 14.28
N PRO A 254 -0.23 -21.73 15.10
CA PRO A 254 -0.88 -20.68 15.89
C PRO A 254 0.06 -19.97 16.86
N ASN A 255 1.08 -20.66 17.35
CA ASN A 255 2.10 -20.07 18.21
C ASN A 255 3.16 -19.31 17.40
N ALA A 256 3.60 -19.86 16.27
CA ALA A 256 4.53 -19.20 15.35
C ALA A 256 3.95 -17.91 14.75
N MET A 257 2.62 -17.84 14.54
CA MET A 257 1.93 -16.64 14.07
C MET A 257 2.09 -15.44 15.00
N VAL A 258 2.36 -15.65 16.29
CA VAL A 258 2.63 -14.56 17.23
C VAL A 258 3.86 -13.76 16.79
N ALA A 259 4.96 -14.44 16.55
CA ALA A 259 6.18 -13.80 16.05
C ALA A 259 5.95 -13.17 14.66
N THR A 260 5.29 -13.90 13.75
CA THR A 260 4.98 -13.42 12.39
C THR A 260 4.18 -12.11 12.41
N LEU A 261 3.11 -12.03 13.20
CA LEU A 261 2.25 -10.85 13.27
C LEU A 261 2.99 -9.60 13.77
N THR A 262 4.00 -9.76 14.63
CA THR A 262 4.82 -8.63 15.10
C THR A 262 5.73 -8.06 14.02
N PHE A 263 6.04 -8.83 12.96
CA PHE A 263 6.85 -8.37 11.83
C PHE A 263 6.05 -7.70 10.70
N LEU A 264 4.73 -7.97 10.59
CA LEU A 264 3.92 -7.47 9.46
C LEU A 264 4.00 -5.94 9.24
N PRO A 265 3.91 -5.08 10.27
CA PRO A 265 4.01 -3.63 10.06
C PRO A 265 5.38 -3.20 9.52
N PHE A 266 6.45 -3.89 9.92
CA PHE A 266 7.81 -3.60 9.43
C PHE A 266 8.00 -4.08 7.98
N LEU A 267 7.37 -5.19 7.60
CA LEU A 267 7.33 -5.64 6.21
C LEU A 267 6.57 -4.65 5.33
N LEU A 268 5.46 -4.10 5.83
CA LEU A 268 4.74 -3.02 5.14
C LEU A 268 5.63 -1.79 4.94
N CYS A 269 6.38 -1.37 5.98
CA CYS A 269 7.36 -0.28 5.85
C CYS A 269 8.38 -0.58 4.74
N GLY A 270 8.96 -1.79 4.76
CA GLY A 270 9.91 -2.24 3.74
C GLY A 270 9.31 -2.21 2.34
N ALA A 271 8.08 -2.70 2.17
CA ALA A 271 7.40 -2.73 0.89
C ALA A 271 7.14 -1.31 0.33
N VAL A 272 6.64 -0.38 1.16
CA VAL A 272 6.45 1.02 0.76
C VAL A 272 7.77 1.67 0.38
N THR A 273 8.81 1.48 1.19
CA THR A 273 10.14 2.08 0.94
C THR A 273 10.75 1.55 -0.35
N THR A 274 10.69 0.22 -0.57
CA THR A 274 11.24 -0.39 -1.78
C THR A 274 10.48 0.06 -3.03
N LEU A 275 9.14 0.09 -2.99
CA LEU A 275 8.34 0.61 -4.11
C LEU A 275 8.72 2.05 -4.42
N THR A 276 8.78 2.92 -3.41
CA THR A 276 9.16 4.33 -3.58
C THR A 276 10.56 4.48 -4.16
N ALA A 277 11.52 3.67 -3.70
CA ALA A 277 12.89 3.69 -4.22
C ALA A 277 12.96 3.23 -5.69
N LEU A 278 12.20 2.19 -6.07
CA LEU A 278 12.14 1.71 -7.44
C LEU A 278 11.49 2.73 -8.38
N ASP A 279 10.39 3.37 -7.95
CA ASP A 279 9.75 4.44 -8.71
C ASP A 279 10.67 5.65 -8.87
N PHE A 280 11.39 6.03 -7.81
CA PHE A 280 12.40 7.11 -7.85
C PHE A 280 13.51 6.84 -8.86
N LEU A 281 13.93 5.57 -9.00
CA LEU A 281 14.96 5.14 -9.95
C LEU A 281 14.41 4.93 -11.38
N GLY A 282 13.09 5.03 -11.58
CA GLY A 282 12.45 4.83 -12.88
C GLY A 282 12.20 3.37 -13.27
N PHE A 283 12.36 2.43 -12.33
CA PHE A 283 12.13 0.99 -12.52
C PHE A 283 10.87 0.48 -11.82
N GLY A 284 10.02 1.37 -11.35
CA GLY A 284 8.80 1.05 -10.62
C GLY A 284 7.57 1.01 -11.50
N LEU A 285 6.60 1.86 -11.18
CA LEU A 285 5.33 1.96 -11.87
C LEU A 285 5.47 2.59 -13.26
N PRO A 286 4.49 2.37 -14.18
CA PRO A 286 4.50 3.01 -15.49
C PRO A 286 4.55 4.54 -15.36
N PRO A 287 5.24 5.24 -16.28
CA PRO A 287 5.29 6.71 -16.30
C PRO A 287 3.89 7.33 -16.25
N GLY A 288 3.74 8.40 -15.48
CA GLY A 288 2.45 9.08 -15.29
C GLY A 288 1.52 8.44 -14.25
N SER A 289 1.88 7.28 -13.69
CA SER A 289 1.17 6.72 -12.55
C SER A 289 1.28 7.67 -11.34
N PRO A 290 0.24 7.80 -10.51
CA PRO A 290 0.37 8.55 -9.26
C PRO A 290 1.29 7.78 -8.32
N SER A 291 2.55 8.21 -8.23
CA SER A 291 3.60 7.57 -7.44
C SER A 291 4.29 8.58 -6.55
N LEU A 292 4.52 8.18 -5.30
CA LEU A 292 5.31 8.98 -4.37
C LEU A 292 6.78 9.04 -4.79
N GLY A 293 7.33 7.95 -5.35
CA GLY A 293 8.72 7.89 -5.82
C GLY A 293 8.96 8.79 -7.04
N GLU A 294 8.00 8.87 -7.98
CA GLU A 294 8.07 9.81 -9.10
C GLU A 294 8.13 11.26 -8.60
N LEU A 295 7.27 11.63 -7.63
CA LEU A 295 7.29 12.97 -7.04
C LEU A 295 8.62 13.29 -6.32
N VAL A 296 9.25 12.29 -5.65
CA VAL A 296 10.61 12.47 -5.09
C VAL A 296 11.61 12.75 -6.19
N GLY A 297 11.54 12.01 -7.31
CA GLY A 297 12.39 12.21 -8.49
C GLY A 297 12.24 13.62 -9.07
N GLN A 298 11.00 14.04 -9.29
CA GLN A 298 10.70 15.40 -9.76
C GLN A 298 11.21 16.48 -8.80
N GLY A 299 11.11 16.26 -7.47
CA GLY A 299 11.64 17.18 -6.46
C GLY A 299 13.18 17.30 -6.52
N ARG A 300 13.90 16.21 -6.84
CA ARG A 300 15.33 16.20 -7.06
C ARG A 300 15.70 17.01 -8.31
N ASP A 301 14.94 16.82 -9.39
CA ASP A 301 15.25 17.42 -10.69
C ASP A 301 14.81 18.88 -10.78
N ASN A 302 13.90 19.31 -9.88
CA ASN A 302 13.34 20.67 -9.82
C ASN A 302 13.59 21.34 -8.45
N LEU A 303 14.84 21.66 -8.12
CA LEU A 303 15.23 22.28 -6.85
C LEU A 303 14.58 23.65 -6.60
N GLN A 304 14.17 24.36 -7.67
CA GLN A 304 13.40 25.61 -7.62
C GLN A 304 11.95 25.39 -7.14
N ALA A 305 11.47 24.14 -7.09
CA ALA A 305 10.14 23.74 -6.65
C ALA A 305 10.21 22.92 -5.34
N PRO A 306 10.63 23.50 -4.21
CA PRO A 306 10.89 22.76 -2.98
C PRO A 306 9.65 22.08 -2.39
N TRP A 307 8.45 22.55 -2.74
CA TRP A 307 7.19 21.92 -2.31
C TRP A 307 7.05 20.48 -2.78
N LEU A 308 7.65 20.08 -3.93
CA LEU A 308 7.61 18.71 -4.45
C LEU A 308 8.31 17.75 -3.47
N GLY A 309 9.60 17.97 -3.24
CA GLY A 309 10.39 17.10 -2.37
C GLY A 309 9.92 17.15 -0.91
N LEU A 310 9.63 18.34 -0.38
CA LEU A 310 9.20 18.51 1.01
C LEU A 310 7.86 17.84 1.28
N THR A 311 6.87 17.97 0.38
CA THR A 311 5.57 17.31 0.54
C THR A 311 5.72 15.81 0.64
N VAL A 312 6.45 15.20 -0.31
CA VAL A 312 6.60 13.73 -0.31
C VAL A 312 7.42 13.25 0.88
N PHE A 313 8.46 13.98 1.26
CA PHE A 313 9.24 13.67 2.46
C PHE A 313 8.35 13.63 3.71
N VAL A 314 7.54 14.66 3.94
CA VAL A 314 6.63 14.72 5.11
C VAL A 314 5.60 13.59 5.06
N VAL A 315 5.03 13.32 3.90
CA VAL A 315 4.05 12.25 3.71
C VAL A 315 4.65 10.87 3.99
N LEU A 316 5.81 10.56 3.41
CA LEU A 316 6.49 9.28 3.64
C LEU A 316 6.97 9.14 5.09
N ALA A 317 7.57 10.19 5.66
CA ALA A 317 8.00 10.17 7.05
C ALA A 317 6.81 9.94 8.00
N THR A 318 5.66 10.56 7.73
CA THR A 318 4.44 10.34 8.51
C THR A 318 3.94 8.90 8.36
N LEU A 319 3.78 8.41 7.13
CA LEU A 319 3.30 7.06 6.86
C LEU A 319 4.18 5.99 7.52
N LEU A 320 5.50 6.07 7.32
CA LEU A 320 6.43 5.10 7.89
C LEU A 320 6.48 5.19 9.41
N SER A 321 6.45 6.40 10.00
CA SER A 321 6.39 6.57 11.46
C SER A 321 5.11 5.94 12.06
N LEU A 322 3.95 6.12 11.41
CA LEU A 322 2.70 5.50 11.85
C LEU A 322 2.81 3.96 11.82
N LEU A 323 3.36 3.40 10.76
CA LEU A 323 3.54 1.95 10.65
C LEU A 323 4.53 1.40 11.70
N VAL A 324 5.63 2.12 11.98
CA VAL A 324 6.59 1.75 13.03
C VAL A 324 5.93 1.76 14.41
N PHE A 325 5.19 2.83 14.76
CA PHE A 325 4.49 2.88 16.06
C PHE A 325 3.41 1.83 16.21
N ILE A 326 2.73 1.46 15.12
CA ILE A 326 1.80 0.32 15.10
C ILE A 326 2.56 -0.96 15.36
N GLY A 327 3.70 -1.17 14.68
CA GLY A 327 4.54 -2.34 14.82
C GLY A 327 5.08 -2.53 16.23
N GLU A 328 5.60 -1.47 16.84
CA GLU A 328 6.05 -1.48 18.24
C GLU A 328 4.91 -1.84 19.20
N ALA A 329 3.75 -1.21 19.05
CA ALA A 329 2.60 -1.49 19.90
C ALA A 329 2.06 -2.91 19.74
N VAL A 330 2.10 -3.47 18.52
CA VAL A 330 1.78 -4.88 18.27
C VAL A 330 2.80 -5.77 18.95
N ARG A 331 4.09 -5.52 18.79
CA ARG A 331 5.15 -6.28 19.44
C ARG A 331 5.01 -6.28 20.96
N ASP A 332 4.81 -5.11 21.57
CA ASP A 332 4.62 -4.98 23.01
C ASP A 332 3.39 -5.76 23.51
N ALA A 333 2.30 -5.76 22.76
CA ALA A 333 1.08 -6.50 23.09
C ALA A 333 1.24 -8.03 23.05
N PHE A 334 2.24 -8.52 22.32
CA PHE A 334 2.56 -9.94 22.21
C PHE A 334 3.72 -10.37 23.12
N ASP A 335 4.41 -9.42 23.79
CA ASP A 335 5.47 -9.75 24.73
C ASP A 335 4.86 -10.39 25.99
N PRO A 336 5.29 -11.62 26.40
CA PRO A 336 4.78 -12.28 27.58
C PRO A 336 5.26 -11.63 28.89
N ARG A 337 6.24 -10.72 28.84
CA ARG A 337 6.87 -10.10 30.02
C ARG A 337 6.15 -8.85 30.51
N THR A 338 5.21 -8.33 29.73
CA THR A 338 4.30 -7.24 30.09
C THR A 338 2.92 -7.82 30.37
#